data_d9c0f7a61d8a10f91cbece05497614dc
#
_entry.id   d9c0f7a61d8a10f91cbece05497614dc
#
_cell.length_a   1.000
_cell.length_b   1.000
_cell.length_c   1.000
_cell.angle_alpha   90.00
_cell.angle_beta   90.00
_cell.angle_gamma   90.00
#
_symmetry.space_group_name_H-M   'P 1'
#
loop_
_entity.id
_entity.type
_entity.pdbx_description
1 polymer ?
#
loop_
_entity_poly.entity_id
_entity_poly.type
_entity_poly.pdbx_seq_one_letter_code
_entity_poly.pdbx_strand_id
1 'polypeptide(L)'
;MTERPVLYLVVCAAGPAEHIDELVDLLIADGWQVCMIVSPTAAPWLDRAALQEKTGYLVRVEWRMPGDPEPHPPADVVVAAPVTFNTVTKWALGINDTLALGVLNESLGAGLPILAFPHVKAELARHPAHAGHVRVLRAAGVVIADGRVLSPRQGSTPWSAVVEAIRSIRPS
;
A
#
# COMPACT_ATOMS: atom_id res chain seq x y z
N MET A 1 21.06 -15.05 12.32
CA MET A 1 20.47 -14.62 11.03
C MET A 1 19.34 -13.68 11.37
N THR A 2 19.46 -12.41 11.08
CA THR A 2 18.34 -11.47 11.23
C THR A 2 17.26 -11.85 10.24
N GLU A 3 16.06 -12.13 10.77
CA GLU A 3 14.89 -12.39 9.94
C GLU A 3 14.59 -11.18 9.07
N ARG A 4 14.25 -11.38 7.79
CA ARG A 4 13.95 -10.26 6.88
C ARG A 4 12.68 -9.57 7.36
N PRO A 5 12.64 -8.23 7.44
CA PRO A 5 11.45 -7.53 7.87
C PRO A 5 10.29 -7.72 6.88
N VAL A 6 9.08 -7.75 7.40
CA VAL A 6 7.84 -7.98 6.66
C VAL A 6 7.20 -6.64 6.30
N LEU A 7 6.95 -6.45 5.01
CA LEU A 7 6.27 -5.30 4.48
C LEU A 7 4.91 -5.70 3.88
N TYR A 8 3.84 -5.10 4.39
CA TYR A 8 2.53 -5.20 3.75
C TYR A 8 2.42 -4.14 2.66
N LEU A 9 2.24 -4.58 1.42
CA LEU A 9 2.03 -3.70 0.27
C LEU A 9 0.55 -3.67 -0.09
N VAL A 10 -0.11 -2.56 0.27
CA VAL A 10 -1.51 -2.32 -0.08
C VAL A 10 -1.59 -1.61 -1.43
N VAL A 11 -2.29 -2.21 -2.40
CA VAL A 11 -2.36 -1.72 -3.78
C VAL A 11 -3.79 -1.39 -4.16
N CYS A 12 -4.05 -0.13 -4.53
CA CYS A 12 -5.35 0.34 -4.99
C CYS A 12 -5.36 0.59 -6.51
N ALA A 13 -6.57 0.68 -7.10
CA ALA A 13 -6.78 0.83 -8.54
C ALA A 13 -6.46 2.25 -9.03
N ALA A 14 -5.19 2.53 -9.25
CA ALA A 14 -4.69 3.73 -9.91
C ALA A 14 -3.62 3.35 -10.92
N GLY A 15 -3.37 4.16 -11.94
CA GLY A 15 -2.50 3.86 -13.08
C GLY A 15 -1.17 3.18 -12.72
N PRO A 16 -0.42 3.64 -11.70
CA PRO A 16 0.83 3.00 -11.31
C PRO A 16 0.72 1.53 -10.90
N ALA A 17 -0.48 1.05 -10.50
CA ALA A 17 -0.70 -0.34 -10.12
C ALA A 17 -0.43 -1.32 -11.28
N GLU A 18 -0.57 -0.90 -12.54
CA GLU A 18 -0.29 -1.74 -13.71
C GLU A 18 1.18 -2.21 -13.77
N HIS A 19 2.09 -1.49 -13.11
CA HIS A 19 3.52 -1.79 -13.04
C HIS A 19 4.00 -2.10 -11.61
N ILE A 20 3.11 -2.61 -10.77
CA ILE A 20 3.43 -2.90 -9.35
C ILE A 20 4.47 -3.99 -9.18
N ASP A 21 4.58 -4.89 -10.16
CA ASP A 21 5.59 -5.94 -10.21
C ASP A 21 7.02 -5.40 -10.16
N GLU A 22 7.28 -4.25 -10.78
CA GLU A 22 8.56 -3.54 -10.72
C GLU A 22 8.89 -3.09 -9.28
N LEU A 23 7.90 -2.55 -8.55
CA LEU A 23 8.07 -2.17 -7.15
C LEU A 23 8.34 -3.40 -6.28
N VAL A 24 7.60 -4.49 -6.51
CA VAL A 24 7.79 -5.76 -5.78
C VAL A 24 9.21 -6.28 -5.96
N ASP A 25 9.75 -6.27 -7.18
CA ASP A 25 11.12 -6.67 -7.45
C ASP A 25 12.14 -5.81 -6.69
N LEU A 26 11.96 -4.50 -6.69
CA LEU A 26 12.84 -3.57 -5.97
C LEU A 26 12.80 -3.80 -4.46
N LEU A 27 11.62 -4.05 -3.89
CA LEU A 27 11.46 -4.31 -2.46
C LEU A 27 12.09 -5.64 -2.04
N ILE A 28 11.91 -6.69 -2.84
CA ILE A 28 12.56 -7.99 -2.61
C ILE A 28 14.08 -7.84 -2.69
N ALA A 29 14.59 -7.14 -3.70
CA ALA A 29 16.02 -6.86 -3.84
C ALA A 29 16.57 -6.03 -2.67
N ASP A 30 15.74 -5.15 -2.08
CA ASP A 30 16.07 -4.36 -0.87
C ASP A 30 15.96 -5.19 0.42
N GLY A 31 15.61 -6.47 0.34
CA GLY A 31 15.61 -7.43 1.44
C GLY A 31 14.32 -7.49 2.25
N TRP A 32 13.19 -7.03 1.72
CA TRP A 32 11.88 -7.17 2.34
C TRP A 32 11.23 -8.52 2.04
N GLN A 33 10.46 -9.04 3.01
CA GLN A 33 9.42 -10.02 2.76
C GLN A 33 8.15 -9.25 2.38
N VAL A 34 7.71 -9.34 1.12
CA VAL A 34 6.60 -8.55 0.61
C VAL A 34 5.31 -9.37 0.64
N CYS A 35 4.33 -8.92 1.41
CA CYS A 35 3.00 -9.51 1.49
C CYS A 35 1.99 -8.53 0.88
N MET A 36 1.31 -8.94 -0.19
CA MET A 36 0.43 -8.06 -0.95
C MET A 36 -1.02 -8.14 -0.53
N ILE A 37 -1.65 -6.98 -0.33
CA ILE A 37 -3.07 -6.80 -0.13
C ILE A 37 -3.59 -5.88 -1.22
N VAL A 38 -4.48 -6.37 -2.08
CA VAL A 38 -4.93 -5.65 -3.26
C VAL A 38 -6.41 -5.31 -3.13
N SER A 39 -6.78 -4.09 -3.47
CA SER A 39 -8.20 -3.72 -3.47
C SER A 39 -8.98 -4.54 -4.50
N PRO A 40 -10.28 -4.84 -4.26
CA PRO A 40 -11.09 -5.60 -5.22
C PRO A 40 -11.09 -5.00 -6.62
N THR A 41 -11.05 -3.67 -6.73
CA THR A 41 -11.03 -2.97 -8.03
C THR A 41 -9.69 -3.12 -8.75
N ALA A 42 -8.57 -3.18 -8.02
CA ALA A 42 -7.24 -3.36 -8.62
C ALA A 42 -6.93 -4.82 -8.97
N ALA A 43 -7.53 -5.78 -8.27
CA ALA A 43 -7.23 -7.19 -8.42
C ALA A 43 -7.32 -7.73 -9.86
N PRO A 44 -8.31 -7.35 -10.69
CA PRO A 44 -8.39 -7.78 -12.09
C PRO A 44 -7.29 -7.21 -13.00
N TRP A 45 -6.58 -6.16 -12.57
CA TRP A 45 -5.53 -5.52 -13.37
C TRP A 45 -4.19 -6.24 -13.25
N LEU A 46 -4.04 -7.13 -12.26
CA LEU A 46 -2.77 -7.70 -11.85
C LEU A 46 -2.68 -9.20 -12.18
N ASP A 47 -1.50 -9.65 -12.61
CA ASP A 47 -1.18 -11.07 -12.63
C ASP A 47 -0.84 -11.55 -11.21
N ARG A 48 -1.88 -11.91 -10.46
CA ARG A 48 -1.75 -12.33 -9.07
C ARG A 48 -0.96 -13.63 -8.93
N ALA A 49 -1.04 -14.53 -9.91
CA ALA A 49 -0.30 -15.79 -9.87
C ALA A 49 1.20 -15.53 -9.96
N ALA A 50 1.64 -14.69 -10.90
CA ALA A 50 3.03 -14.30 -11.04
C ALA A 50 3.53 -13.53 -9.79
N LEU A 51 2.72 -12.65 -9.21
CA LEU A 51 3.07 -11.92 -7.98
C LEU A 51 3.18 -12.87 -6.76
N GLN A 52 2.32 -13.88 -6.65
CA GLN A 52 2.41 -14.89 -5.60
C GLN A 52 3.68 -15.74 -5.74
N GLU A 53 4.03 -16.14 -6.95
CA GLU A 53 5.27 -16.86 -7.22
C GLU A 53 6.50 -16.00 -6.84
N LYS A 54 6.48 -14.73 -7.22
CA LYS A 54 7.57 -13.78 -6.96
C LYS A 54 7.77 -13.49 -5.48
N THR A 55 6.70 -13.30 -4.72
CA THR A 55 6.77 -12.96 -3.28
C THR A 55 6.85 -14.18 -2.37
N GLY A 56 6.37 -15.31 -2.82
CA GLY A 56 6.21 -16.52 -1.99
C GLY A 56 4.99 -16.46 -1.06
N TYR A 57 4.13 -15.44 -1.19
CA TYR A 57 2.94 -15.25 -0.36
C TYR A 57 1.68 -15.08 -1.20
N LEU A 58 0.54 -15.48 -0.63
CA LEU A 58 -0.76 -15.27 -1.24
C LEU A 58 -1.03 -13.76 -1.46
N VAL A 59 -1.46 -13.37 -2.66
CA VAL A 59 -1.98 -12.02 -2.91
C VAL A 59 -3.41 -11.94 -2.41
N ARG A 60 -3.63 -11.25 -1.30
CA ARG A 60 -4.93 -11.17 -0.64
C ARG A 60 -5.79 -10.06 -1.25
N VAL A 61 -7.06 -10.37 -1.46
CA VAL A 61 -8.08 -9.43 -1.96
C VAL A 61 -9.27 -9.38 -1.00
N GLU A 62 -9.71 -10.55 -0.54
CA GLU A 62 -10.90 -10.73 0.29
C GLU A 62 -10.56 -11.15 1.71
N TRP A 63 -11.49 -10.91 2.61
CA TRP A 63 -11.41 -11.43 3.98
C TRP A 63 -11.32 -12.96 3.96
N ARG A 64 -10.53 -13.51 4.86
CA ARG A 64 -10.53 -14.95 5.12
C ARG A 64 -11.80 -15.35 5.91
N MET A 65 -12.18 -16.61 5.81
CA MET A 65 -13.25 -17.13 6.63
C MET A 65 -12.78 -17.30 8.08
N PRO A 66 -13.71 -17.20 9.05
CA PRO A 66 -13.37 -17.52 10.44
C PRO A 66 -12.80 -18.95 10.54
N GLY A 67 -11.65 -19.08 11.19
CA GLY A 67 -10.94 -20.35 11.33
C GLY A 67 -9.90 -20.65 10.27
N ASP A 68 -9.85 -19.91 9.18
CA ASP A 68 -8.74 -20.03 8.22
C ASP A 68 -7.42 -19.54 8.84
N PRO A 69 -6.28 -20.17 8.54
CA PRO A 69 -4.99 -19.72 9.02
C PRO A 69 -4.65 -18.34 8.43
N GLU A 70 -3.90 -17.54 9.20
CA GLU A 70 -3.37 -16.27 8.69
C GLU A 70 -2.30 -16.55 7.61
N PRO A 71 -2.51 -16.08 6.36
CA PRO A 71 -1.60 -16.42 5.25
C PRO A 71 -0.34 -15.56 5.22
N HIS A 72 -0.28 -14.48 6.00
CA HIS A 72 0.86 -13.58 6.07
C HIS A 72 1.46 -13.54 7.48
N PRO A 73 2.79 -13.46 7.63
CA PRO A 73 3.40 -13.14 8.91
C PRO A 73 3.02 -11.72 9.35
N PRO A 74 3.13 -11.37 10.65
CA PRO A 74 2.88 -10.01 11.12
C PRO A 74 3.75 -8.98 10.39
N ALA A 75 3.16 -7.84 10.04
CA ALA A 75 3.88 -6.76 9.37
C ALA A 75 4.75 -5.95 10.34
N ASP A 76 5.93 -5.56 9.88
CA ASP A 76 6.76 -4.55 10.54
C ASP A 76 6.43 -3.14 10.01
N VAL A 77 6.04 -3.05 8.74
CA VAL A 77 5.75 -1.80 8.02
C VAL A 77 4.58 -2.02 7.07
N VAL A 78 3.76 -1.00 6.89
CA VAL A 78 2.70 -0.99 5.87
C VAL A 78 2.97 0.11 4.86
N VAL A 79 2.92 -0.25 3.59
CA VAL A 79 3.08 0.67 2.46
C VAL A 79 1.84 0.60 1.59
N ALA A 80 1.19 1.73 1.38
CA ALA A 80 0.04 1.85 0.49
C ALA A 80 0.46 2.60 -0.79
N ALA A 81 0.67 1.87 -1.87
CA ALA A 81 1.19 2.40 -3.13
C ALA A 81 0.67 1.61 -4.35
N PRO A 82 -0.11 2.25 -5.22
CA PRO A 82 -0.73 3.56 -5.05
C PRO A 82 -1.97 3.51 -4.16
N VAL A 83 -2.37 4.66 -3.59
CA VAL A 83 -3.69 4.83 -2.98
C VAL A 83 -4.53 5.83 -3.78
N THR A 84 -5.83 5.55 -3.85
CA THR A 84 -6.81 6.37 -4.57
C THR A 84 -7.46 7.42 -3.65
N PHE A 85 -8.12 8.41 -4.26
CA PHE A 85 -9.00 9.35 -3.54
C PHE A 85 -10.04 8.61 -2.66
N ASN A 86 -10.69 7.58 -3.23
CA ASN A 86 -11.70 6.80 -2.50
C ASN A 86 -11.11 6.13 -1.26
N THR A 87 -9.94 5.51 -1.39
CA THR A 87 -9.27 4.85 -0.27
C THR A 87 -8.84 5.84 0.81
N VAL A 88 -8.24 6.97 0.44
CA VAL A 88 -7.87 8.04 1.39
C VAL A 88 -9.09 8.54 2.16
N THR A 89 -10.19 8.80 1.45
CA THR A 89 -11.44 9.27 2.06
C THR A 89 -12.02 8.25 3.04
N LYS A 90 -12.19 7.01 2.61
CA LYS A 90 -12.75 5.94 3.44
C LYS A 90 -11.87 5.65 4.67
N TRP A 91 -10.56 5.58 4.48
CA TRP A 91 -9.60 5.34 5.54
C TRP A 91 -9.64 6.44 6.59
N ALA A 92 -9.62 7.72 6.19
CA ALA A 92 -9.71 8.87 7.10
C ALA A 92 -11.03 8.90 7.90
N LEU A 93 -12.10 8.31 7.36
CA LEU A 93 -13.40 8.18 8.02
C LEU A 93 -13.55 6.87 8.82
N GLY A 94 -12.54 6.01 8.84
CA GLY A 94 -12.60 4.71 9.53
C GLY A 94 -13.52 3.70 8.84
N ILE A 95 -13.84 3.87 7.56
CA ILE A 95 -14.66 2.90 6.80
C ILE A 95 -13.82 1.66 6.49
N ASN A 96 -14.38 0.49 6.75
CA ASN A 96 -13.69 -0.80 6.78
C ASN A 96 -14.42 -1.83 5.90
N ASP A 97 -14.78 -1.47 4.69
CA ASP A 97 -15.64 -2.25 3.78
C ASP A 97 -14.86 -3.14 2.78
N THR A 98 -13.53 -3.13 2.83
CA THR A 98 -12.66 -4.03 2.06
C THR A 98 -11.50 -4.51 2.93
N LEU A 99 -10.89 -5.65 2.57
CA LEU A 99 -9.70 -6.13 3.28
C LEU A 99 -8.57 -5.08 3.26
N ALA A 100 -8.36 -4.41 2.13
CA ALA A 100 -7.33 -3.37 2.02
C ALA A 100 -7.54 -2.24 3.06
N LEU A 101 -8.77 -1.76 3.20
CA LEU A 101 -9.12 -0.77 4.24
C LEU A 101 -9.00 -1.35 5.65
N GLY A 102 -9.39 -2.62 5.84
CA GLY A 102 -9.22 -3.32 7.11
C GLY A 102 -7.78 -3.32 7.56
N VAL A 103 -6.88 -3.75 6.71
CA VAL A 103 -5.44 -3.78 7.00
C VAL A 103 -4.90 -2.37 7.31
N LEU A 104 -5.29 -1.35 6.55
CA LEU A 104 -4.87 0.03 6.80
C LEU A 104 -5.39 0.57 8.15
N ASN A 105 -6.66 0.33 8.47
CA ASN A 105 -7.27 0.77 9.72
C ASN A 105 -6.68 0.04 10.93
N GLU A 106 -6.54 -1.28 10.84
CA GLU A 106 -5.96 -2.10 11.92
C GLU A 106 -4.50 -1.74 12.18
N SER A 107 -3.70 -1.58 11.12
CA SER A 107 -2.30 -1.18 11.22
C SER A 107 -2.13 0.20 11.85
N LEU A 108 -3.02 1.14 11.50
CA LEU A 108 -3.04 2.47 12.10
C LEU A 108 -3.37 2.38 13.60
N GLY A 109 -4.38 1.62 13.96
CA GLY A 109 -4.76 1.39 15.36
C GLY A 109 -3.68 0.67 16.17
N ALA A 110 -2.90 -0.20 15.53
CA ALA A 110 -1.77 -0.91 16.13
C ALA A 110 -0.49 -0.04 16.26
N GLY A 111 -0.48 1.16 15.66
CA GLY A 111 0.67 2.06 15.70
C GLY A 111 1.84 1.62 14.82
N LEU A 112 1.60 0.79 13.80
CA LEU A 112 2.63 0.41 12.85
C LEU A 112 3.08 1.62 12.00
N PRO A 113 4.35 1.66 11.58
CA PRO A 113 4.81 2.63 10.58
C PRO A 113 4.05 2.45 9.27
N ILE A 114 3.42 3.51 8.76
CA ILE A 114 2.64 3.47 7.52
C ILE A 114 3.08 4.59 6.59
N LEU A 115 3.43 4.23 5.35
CA LEU A 115 3.65 5.16 4.25
C LEU A 115 2.53 5.02 3.22
N ALA A 116 2.00 6.14 2.76
CA ALA A 116 1.00 6.17 1.71
C ALA A 116 1.46 7.05 0.53
N PHE A 117 1.28 6.54 -0.67
CA PHE A 117 1.64 7.19 -1.93
C PHE A 117 0.38 7.43 -2.76
N PRO A 118 -0.29 8.58 -2.58
CA PRO A 118 -1.49 8.90 -3.34
C PRO A 118 -1.19 9.09 -4.83
N HIS A 119 -2.08 8.53 -5.66
CA HIS A 119 -2.16 8.86 -7.07
C HIS A 119 -3.62 9.24 -7.39
N VAL A 120 -3.89 10.54 -7.36
CA VAL A 120 -5.24 11.12 -7.39
C VAL A 120 -5.31 12.12 -8.53
N LYS A 121 -6.39 12.06 -9.32
CA LYS A 121 -6.66 13.03 -10.39
C LYS A 121 -6.73 14.45 -9.81
N ALA A 122 -6.25 15.44 -10.57
CA ALA A 122 -6.17 16.83 -10.13
C ALA A 122 -7.53 17.39 -9.66
N GLU A 123 -8.62 17.01 -10.33
CA GLU A 123 -9.99 17.41 -9.97
C GLU A 123 -10.40 16.88 -8.60
N LEU A 124 -10.09 15.61 -8.33
CA LEU A 124 -10.38 14.98 -7.03
C LEU A 124 -9.46 15.51 -5.93
N ALA A 125 -8.19 15.81 -6.24
CA ALA A 125 -7.27 16.41 -5.29
C ALA A 125 -7.71 17.82 -4.85
N ARG A 126 -8.47 18.53 -5.69
CA ARG A 126 -9.09 19.84 -5.37
C ARG A 126 -10.45 19.73 -4.68
N HIS A 127 -10.99 18.51 -4.50
CA HIS A 127 -12.24 18.33 -3.76
C HIS A 127 -12.08 18.88 -2.32
N PRO A 128 -13.04 19.68 -1.81
CA PRO A 128 -12.91 20.35 -0.51
C PRO A 128 -12.57 19.43 0.65
N ALA A 129 -13.06 18.20 0.65
CA ALA A 129 -12.80 17.22 1.71
C ALA A 129 -11.40 16.59 1.66
N HIS A 130 -10.73 16.54 0.48
CA HIS A 130 -9.51 15.77 0.30
C HIS A 130 -8.36 16.21 1.21
N ALA A 131 -8.09 17.51 1.26
CA ALA A 131 -7.04 18.05 2.13
C ALA A 131 -7.33 17.80 3.62
N GLY A 132 -8.61 17.81 4.01
CA GLY A 132 -9.04 17.45 5.36
C GLY A 132 -8.74 15.99 5.71
N HIS A 133 -9.08 15.07 4.82
CA HIS A 133 -8.82 13.64 5.01
C HIS A 133 -7.32 13.34 5.09
N VAL A 134 -6.51 13.96 4.23
CA VAL A 134 -5.04 13.84 4.30
C VAL A 134 -4.51 14.33 5.65
N ARG A 135 -5.02 15.47 6.16
CA ARG A 135 -4.62 15.98 7.49
C ARG A 135 -4.98 15.02 8.61
N VAL A 136 -6.17 14.40 8.57
CA VAL A 136 -6.61 13.42 9.56
C VAL A 136 -5.63 12.25 9.61
N LEU A 137 -5.28 11.68 8.48
CA LEU A 137 -4.34 10.56 8.41
C LEU A 137 -2.93 10.94 8.86
N ARG A 138 -2.43 12.11 8.46
CA ARG A 138 -1.13 12.63 8.92
C ARG A 138 -1.09 12.85 10.43
N ALA A 139 -2.16 13.42 10.98
CA ALA A 139 -2.28 13.64 12.43
C ALA A 139 -2.32 12.30 13.21
N ALA A 140 -2.82 11.25 12.59
CA ALA A 140 -2.81 9.89 13.14
C ALA A 140 -1.46 9.17 12.96
N GLY A 141 -0.46 9.77 12.31
CA GLY A 141 0.89 9.23 12.17
C GLY A 141 1.21 8.62 10.81
N VAL A 142 0.30 8.67 9.83
CA VAL A 142 0.59 8.19 8.47
C VAL A 142 1.53 9.16 7.76
N VAL A 143 2.63 8.66 7.23
CA VAL A 143 3.49 9.44 6.33
C VAL A 143 2.88 9.40 4.93
N ILE A 144 2.30 10.53 4.49
CA ILE A 144 1.68 10.64 3.17
C ILE A 144 2.61 11.44 2.26
N ALA A 145 3.07 10.79 1.20
CA ALA A 145 3.91 11.39 0.17
C ALA A 145 3.18 12.45 -0.65
N ASP A 146 3.94 13.34 -1.29
CA ASP A 146 3.36 14.26 -2.27
C ASP A 146 2.70 13.46 -3.41
N GLY A 147 1.50 13.84 -3.82
CA GLY A 147 0.73 13.14 -4.86
C GLY A 147 1.41 13.08 -6.23
N ARG A 148 2.51 13.83 -6.43
CA ARG A 148 3.32 13.80 -7.65
C ARG A 148 4.43 12.75 -7.64
N VAL A 149 4.69 12.10 -6.50
CA VAL A 149 5.77 11.09 -6.39
C VAL A 149 5.58 9.95 -7.38
N LEU A 150 4.33 9.48 -7.55
CA LEU A 150 3.99 8.41 -8.50
C LEU A 150 3.65 8.90 -9.92
N SER A 151 3.80 10.20 -10.21
CA SER A 151 3.56 10.70 -11.56
C SER A 151 4.61 10.14 -12.52
N PRO A 152 4.20 9.54 -13.66
CA PRO A 152 5.14 8.97 -14.61
C PRO A 152 6.17 9.99 -15.09
N ARG A 153 7.43 9.56 -15.13
CA ARG A 153 8.55 10.32 -15.72
C ARG A 153 9.10 9.52 -16.89
N GLN A 154 9.13 10.11 -18.07
CA GLN A 154 9.59 9.42 -19.29
C GLN A 154 8.86 8.07 -19.55
N GLY A 155 7.56 7.99 -19.21
CA GLY A 155 6.76 6.79 -19.41
C GLY A 155 6.90 5.70 -18.34
N SER A 156 7.68 5.93 -17.28
CA SER A 156 7.88 4.98 -16.17
C SER A 156 7.44 5.57 -14.85
N THR A 157 6.90 4.73 -13.97
CA THR A 157 6.60 5.11 -12.57
C THR A 157 7.89 5.17 -11.78
N PRO A 158 8.15 6.24 -11.00
CA PRO A 158 9.40 6.42 -10.26
C PRO A 158 9.44 5.60 -8.97
N TRP A 159 9.39 4.26 -9.06
CA TRP A 159 9.40 3.35 -7.92
C TRP A 159 10.63 3.48 -7.03
N SER A 160 11.77 3.91 -7.57
CA SER A 160 12.98 4.17 -6.79
C SER A 160 12.76 5.19 -5.67
N ALA A 161 11.93 6.21 -5.92
CA ALA A 161 11.58 7.21 -4.90
C ALA A 161 10.72 6.61 -3.77
N VAL A 162 9.88 5.63 -4.11
CA VAL A 162 9.08 4.87 -3.11
C VAL A 162 10.01 4.03 -2.24
N VAL A 163 10.93 3.28 -2.84
CA VAL A 163 11.89 2.44 -2.10
C VAL A 163 12.76 3.29 -1.18
N GLU A 164 13.24 4.45 -1.64
CA GLU A 164 14.05 5.36 -0.81
C GLU A 164 13.27 5.87 0.41
N ALA A 165 11.99 6.24 0.22
CA ALA A 165 11.14 6.64 1.33
C ALA A 165 10.91 5.50 2.33
N ILE A 166 10.72 4.25 1.85
CA ILE A 166 10.53 3.07 2.69
C ILE A 166 11.78 2.78 3.52
N ARG A 167 12.98 2.95 2.95
CA ARG A 167 14.25 2.78 3.70
C ARG A 167 14.34 3.67 4.92
N SER A 168 13.76 4.88 4.86
CA SER A 168 13.81 5.83 5.98
C SER A 168 13.02 5.38 7.21
N ILE A 169 12.12 4.41 7.09
CA ILE A 169 11.28 3.88 8.18
C ILE A 169 11.57 2.41 8.47
N ARG A 170 12.64 1.84 7.92
CA ARG A 170 13.01 0.44 8.12
C ARG A 170 13.29 0.16 9.60
N PRO A 171 12.72 -0.90 10.20
CA PRO A 171 13.09 -1.32 11.54
C PRO A 171 14.58 -1.65 11.63
N SER A 172 15.17 -1.34 12.76
CA SER A 172 16.60 -1.59 13.06
C SER A 172 16.89 -3.06 13.28
#